data_2ef4ca2f76db605ed4ae9584715ebc75
#
_entry.id   2ef4ca2f76db605ed4ae9584715ebc75
#
_cell.length_a   1.000
_cell.length_b   1.000
_cell.length_c   1.000
_cell.angle_alpha   90.00
_cell.angle_beta   90.00
_cell.angle_gamma   90.00
#
_symmetry.space_group_name_H-M   'P 1'
#
loop_
_entity.id
_entity.type
_entity.pdbx_description
1 polymer ?
#
loop_
_entity_poly.entity_id
_entity_poly.type
_entity_poly.pdbx_seq_one_letter_code
_entity_poly.pdbx_strand_id
1 'polypeptide(L)'
;MKKSLVALAILAAAGVASAQSSVTLFGVVDAAYAHGSGSGVGSSSKSQLTNSGYNSSRLGFRGTEDLGGGMSASFWLEAGLNNDNGSGALTNTNNQTTGATGGGGLTFNRRSTVSLASGLGEVRLGRDYSPQFWNQTVFDPFGTNGVGTTQTLNSGLGGPVAVRASNSIGYFLPGNLGGFYGQFQHYLGENNKNGAATEKDGRGSAIRLGYANGPVNVAIATSRTTYARTAAAAAVLPAQGVTGVSADTAPSAAVAAGGGDIKSTNIGGSYDFGVASVMALVTRDRVDAAASVTGKGALIGTLIPLGAGQIRAAYSTYKTDAAGTPKSKKMALGYVHNLSKRTALYTTFARVTNSGGAAQALNGAVTSANARSTGYDFGVRHSF
;
A
#
# COMPACT_ATOMS: atom_id res chain seq x y z
N MET A 1 62.08 -14.58 -0.98
CA MET A 1 61.12 -14.35 -2.08
C MET A 1 59.72 -15.00 -1.86
N LYS A 2 59.58 -16.25 -1.37
CA LYS A 2 58.25 -16.87 -1.16
C LYS A 2 57.39 -16.20 -0.08
N LYS A 3 57.99 -15.64 0.95
CA LYS A 3 57.25 -14.96 2.05
C LYS A 3 56.69 -13.59 1.62
N SER A 4 57.32 -12.90 0.69
CA SER A 4 56.88 -11.61 0.15
C SER A 4 55.68 -11.76 -0.81
N LEU A 5 55.63 -12.87 -1.57
CA LEU A 5 54.52 -13.19 -2.45
C LEU A 5 53.25 -13.55 -1.69
N VAL A 6 53.38 -14.24 -0.54
CA VAL A 6 52.25 -14.57 0.33
C VAL A 6 51.72 -13.31 1.02
N ALA A 7 52.59 -12.40 1.47
CA ALA A 7 52.20 -11.12 2.04
C ALA A 7 51.49 -10.24 1.01
N LEU A 8 51.98 -10.22 -0.25
CA LEU A 8 51.36 -9.47 -1.35
C LEU A 8 49.98 -10.07 -1.75
N ALA A 9 49.84 -11.40 -1.72
CA ALA A 9 48.55 -12.07 -1.96
C ALA A 9 47.55 -11.81 -0.85
N ILE A 10 48.00 -11.75 0.40
CA ILE A 10 47.13 -11.40 1.58
C ILE A 10 46.71 -9.91 1.50
N LEU A 11 47.64 -8.99 1.13
CA LEU A 11 47.31 -7.60 0.94
C LEU A 11 46.38 -7.37 -0.27
N ALA A 12 46.54 -8.12 -1.36
CA ALA A 12 45.64 -8.08 -2.51
C ALA A 12 44.24 -8.63 -2.16
N ALA A 13 44.17 -9.71 -1.35
CA ALA A 13 42.93 -10.24 -0.83
C ALA A 13 42.24 -9.29 0.19
N ALA A 14 43.03 -8.58 1.00
CA ALA A 14 42.51 -7.57 1.92
C ALA A 14 42.01 -6.30 1.20
N GLY A 15 42.58 -5.96 0.04
CA GLY A 15 42.16 -4.83 -0.76
C GLY A 15 40.83 -5.04 -1.52
N VAL A 16 40.41 -6.30 -1.69
CA VAL A 16 39.12 -6.63 -2.34
C VAL A 16 37.94 -6.67 -1.34
N ALA A 17 38.23 -6.70 -0.03
CA ALA A 17 37.24 -6.79 1.03
C ALA A 17 36.68 -5.43 1.51
N SER A 18 36.87 -4.35 0.75
CA SER A 18 36.28 -3.05 1.03
C SER A 18 34.97 -2.87 0.26
N ALA A 19 34.11 -3.88 0.29
CA ALA A 19 32.69 -3.68 0.02
C ALA A 19 32.14 -2.81 1.18
N GLN A 20 32.06 -1.51 0.94
CA GLN A 20 31.60 -0.56 1.94
C GLN A 20 30.11 -0.80 2.20
N SER A 21 29.81 -1.65 3.17
CA SER A 21 28.45 -1.86 3.67
C SER A 21 27.94 -0.53 4.24
N SER A 22 27.01 0.10 3.56
CA SER A 22 26.43 1.35 4.02
C SER A 22 25.07 1.09 4.65
N VAL A 23 24.91 1.48 5.93
CA VAL A 23 23.60 1.53 6.58
C VAL A 23 23.07 2.96 6.47
N THR A 24 21.89 3.10 5.88
CA THR A 24 21.20 4.38 5.74
C THR A 24 20.01 4.40 6.70
N LEU A 25 19.98 5.37 7.60
CA LEU A 25 18.77 5.78 8.32
C LEU A 25 17.97 6.71 7.39
N PHE A 26 16.67 6.48 7.29
CA PHE A 26 15.77 7.32 6.51
C PHE A 26 14.39 7.39 7.15
N GLY A 27 13.63 8.43 6.81
CA GLY A 27 12.27 8.54 7.33
C GLY A 27 11.46 9.65 6.68
N VAL A 28 10.19 9.65 7.08
CA VAL A 28 9.21 10.68 6.74
C VAL A 28 8.38 10.96 7.99
N VAL A 29 8.23 12.23 8.32
CA VAL A 29 7.25 12.71 9.30
C VAL A 29 6.27 13.60 8.54
N ASP A 30 5.00 13.20 8.57
CA ASP A 30 3.91 13.87 7.85
C ASP A 30 2.76 14.04 8.83
N ALA A 31 2.45 15.28 9.18
CA ALA A 31 1.38 15.66 10.10
C ALA A 31 0.40 16.60 9.43
N ALA A 32 -0.89 16.37 9.65
CA ALA A 32 -1.95 17.18 9.11
C ALA A 32 -3.07 17.46 10.12
N TYR A 33 -3.64 18.64 10.02
CA TYR A 33 -5.00 18.87 10.49
C TYR A 33 -5.96 18.31 9.45
N ALA A 34 -6.87 17.46 9.89
CA ALA A 34 -7.87 16.82 9.05
C ALA A 34 -9.26 17.07 9.61
N HIS A 35 -10.20 17.37 8.72
CA HIS A 35 -11.61 17.52 9.04
C HIS A 35 -12.45 16.67 8.10
N GLY A 36 -13.44 15.99 8.67
CA GLY A 36 -14.47 15.26 7.95
C GLY A 36 -15.85 15.67 8.41
N SER A 37 -16.82 15.67 7.51
CA SER A 37 -18.23 15.85 7.81
C SER A 37 -19.07 14.85 7.02
N GLY A 38 -20.04 14.28 7.67
CA GLY A 38 -21.09 13.45 7.08
C GLY A 38 -22.40 14.19 6.93
N SER A 39 -23.39 13.55 6.32
CA SER A 39 -24.74 14.06 6.18
C SER A 39 -25.80 12.96 6.41
N GLY A 40 -27.03 13.37 6.70
CA GLY A 40 -28.15 12.48 7.02
C GLY A 40 -28.30 12.22 8.53
N VAL A 41 -29.32 11.44 8.88
CA VAL A 41 -29.64 11.11 10.27
C VAL A 41 -28.52 10.30 10.90
N GLY A 42 -28.09 10.67 12.13
CA GLY A 42 -26.98 10.00 12.82
C GLY A 42 -25.59 10.34 12.29
N SER A 43 -25.48 11.33 11.38
CA SER A 43 -24.17 11.79 10.90
C SER A 43 -23.42 12.62 11.95
N SER A 44 -22.10 12.62 11.85
CA SER A 44 -21.23 13.44 12.68
C SER A 44 -20.07 14.01 11.87
N SER A 45 -19.49 15.09 12.37
CA SER A 45 -18.21 15.63 11.90
C SER A 45 -17.10 15.31 12.89
N LYS A 46 -15.87 15.31 12.40
CA LYS A 46 -14.67 15.12 13.22
C LYS A 46 -13.54 16.02 12.74
N SER A 47 -12.90 16.70 13.68
CA SER A 47 -11.62 17.40 13.48
C SER A 47 -10.56 16.68 14.28
N GLN A 48 -9.38 16.51 13.71
CA GLN A 48 -8.29 15.77 14.35
C GLN A 48 -6.92 16.21 13.79
N LEU A 49 -5.88 16.04 14.59
CA LEU A 49 -4.55 15.89 14.04
C LEU A 49 -4.43 14.43 13.56
N THR A 50 -3.75 14.25 12.44
CA THR A 50 -3.52 12.94 11.84
C THR A 50 -2.15 12.91 11.21
N ASN A 51 -1.67 11.72 10.90
CA ASN A 51 -0.44 11.52 10.18
C ASN A 51 -0.71 11.10 8.72
N SER A 52 0.33 11.20 7.87
CA SER A 52 0.32 10.54 6.56
C SER A 52 -0.71 11.08 5.56
N GLY A 53 -0.99 12.38 5.57
CA GLY A 53 -1.93 12.98 4.62
C GLY A 53 -1.36 13.10 3.20
N TYR A 54 -0.02 13.18 3.06
CA TYR A 54 0.67 13.22 1.77
C TYR A 54 1.57 12.00 1.55
N ASN A 55 2.40 11.66 2.56
CA ASN A 55 3.23 10.46 2.56
C ASN A 55 3.09 9.72 3.88
N SER A 56 3.11 8.39 3.86
CA SER A 56 3.09 7.59 5.09
C SER A 56 4.28 7.91 5.99
N SER A 57 3.99 8.33 7.23
CA SER A 57 5.00 8.57 8.26
C SER A 57 5.70 7.28 8.63
N ARG A 58 7.05 7.31 8.66
CA ARG A 58 7.85 6.10 8.84
C ARG A 58 9.27 6.41 9.27
N LEU A 59 9.88 5.43 9.93
CA LEU A 59 11.31 5.36 10.22
C LEU A 59 11.85 4.06 9.62
N GLY A 60 13.00 4.11 8.98
CA GLY A 60 13.58 2.94 8.36
C GLY A 60 15.11 2.89 8.38
N PHE A 61 15.59 1.68 8.26
CA PHE A 61 16.99 1.33 8.09
C PHE A 61 17.12 0.46 6.84
N ARG A 62 18.12 0.71 6.04
CA ARG A 62 18.46 -0.13 4.89
C ARG A 62 19.95 -0.21 4.70
N GLY A 63 20.43 -1.31 4.19
CA GLY A 63 21.81 -1.50 3.85
C GLY A 63 21.96 -2.44 2.67
N THR A 64 23.06 -2.29 1.94
CA THR A 64 23.41 -3.14 0.81
C THR A 64 24.88 -3.48 0.91
N GLU A 65 25.21 -4.75 0.68
CA GLU A 65 26.55 -5.30 0.59
C GLU A 65 26.78 -5.79 -0.84
N ASP A 66 27.87 -5.39 -1.45
CA ASP A 66 28.32 -5.94 -2.72
C ASP A 66 29.06 -7.26 -2.48
N LEU A 67 28.55 -8.36 -3.05
CA LEU A 67 29.12 -9.70 -2.92
C LEU A 67 30.10 -10.04 -4.05
N GLY A 68 30.35 -9.09 -4.96
CA GLY A 68 31.13 -9.33 -6.17
C GLY A 68 30.36 -10.09 -7.25
N GLY A 69 30.94 -10.16 -8.46
CA GLY A 69 30.31 -10.86 -9.58
C GLY A 69 28.94 -10.34 -10.03
N GLY A 70 28.60 -9.09 -9.70
CA GLY A 70 27.30 -8.50 -9.99
C GLY A 70 26.19 -8.96 -9.05
N MET A 71 26.53 -9.55 -7.90
CA MET A 71 25.60 -9.96 -6.85
C MET A 71 25.63 -8.97 -5.68
N SER A 72 24.49 -8.77 -5.01
CA SER A 72 24.41 -8.00 -3.77
C SER A 72 23.41 -8.60 -2.80
N ALA A 73 23.72 -8.48 -1.51
CA ALA A 73 22.78 -8.75 -0.42
C ALA A 73 22.28 -7.43 0.16
N SER A 74 21.00 -7.34 0.51
CA SER A 74 20.48 -6.13 1.15
C SER A 74 19.44 -6.47 2.21
N PHE A 75 19.26 -5.52 3.15
CA PHE A 75 18.17 -5.56 4.10
C PHE A 75 17.38 -4.24 4.06
N TRP A 76 16.10 -4.33 4.45
CA TRP A 76 15.24 -3.17 4.59
C TRP A 76 14.31 -3.39 5.78
N LEU A 77 14.37 -2.49 6.75
CA LEU A 77 13.50 -2.45 7.93
C LEU A 77 12.78 -1.12 7.96
N GLU A 78 11.44 -1.11 7.94
CA GLU A 78 10.63 0.10 7.88
C GLU A 78 9.42 0.00 8.80
N ALA A 79 9.34 0.90 9.77
CA ALA A 79 8.27 1.01 10.75
C ALA A 79 7.35 2.19 10.43
N GLY A 80 6.05 1.99 10.52
CA GLY A 80 5.06 3.07 10.47
C GLY A 80 5.00 3.82 11.79
N LEU A 81 4.82 5.13 11.71
CA LEU A 81 4.73 6.03 12.85
C LEU A 81 3.39 6.76 12.86
N ASN A 82 2.73 6.81 14.01
CA ASN A 82 1.61 7.70 14.28
C ASN A 82 2.14 8.92 15.02
N ASN A 83 2.72 9.86 14.27
CA ASN A 83 3.42 11.02 14.84
C ASN A 83 2.48 12.06 15.45
N ASP A 84 1.18 11.92 15.28
CA ASP A 84 0.15 12.72 15.96
C ASP A 84 -0.01 12.35 17.45
N ASN A 85 0.30 11.11 17.83
CA ASN A 85 0.17 10.61 19.20
C ASN A 85 1.40 9.84 19.72
N GLY A 86 2.45 9.67 18.89
CA GLY A 86 3.71 9.02 19.26
C GLY A 86 3.68 7.49 19.30
N SER A 87 2.59 6.84 18.87
CA SER A 87 2.51 5.37 18.86
C SER A 87 3.11 4.76 17.59
N GLY A 88 3.52 3.49 17.68
CA GLY A 88 3.86 2.67 16.52
C GLY A 88 2.61 2.12 15.84
N ALA A 89 2.74 1.75 14.56
CA ALA A 89 1.66 1.18 13.80
C ALA A 89 1.52 -0.33 14.00
N LEU A 90 0.30 -0.86 13.85
CA LEU A 90 0.00 -2.28 13.95
C LEU A 90 0.64 -3.09 12.83
N THR A 91 0.90 -4.37 13.08
CA THR A 91 1.32 -5.34 12.06
C THR A 91 0.33 -6.49 11.94
N ASN A 92 0.49 -7.30 10.89
CA ASN A 92 -0.23 -8.56 10.73
C ASN A 92 0.79 -9.67 10.46
N THR A 93 0.83 -10.68 11.33
CA THR A 93 1.90 -11.68 11.37
C THR A 93 1.64 -12.91 10.50
N ASN A 94 0.37 -13.26 10.23
CA ASN A 94 -0.01 -14.51 9.57
C ASN A 94 -0.94 -14.33 8.36
N ASN A 95 -1.10 -13.09 7.87
CA ASN A 95 -1.97 -12.77 6.72
C ASN A 95 -3.46 -13.10 6.96
N GLN A 96 -3.88 -13.20 8.21
CA GLN A 96 -5.24 -13.50 8.65
C GLN A 96 -5.76 -12.40 9.58
N THR A 97 -7.06 -12.34 9.80
CA THR A 97 -7.67 -11.36 10.75
C THR A 97 -7.18 -11.54 12.18
N THR A 98 -6.84 -12.77 12.56
CA THR A 98 -6.29 -13.12 13.88
C THR A 98 -4.85 -12.70 14.08
N GLY A 99 -4.11 -12.40 12.99
CA GLY A 99 -2.70 -12.02 13.05
C GLY A 99 -2.44 -10.55 13.31
N ALA A 100 -3.47 -9.73 13.44
CA ALA A 100 -3.31 -8.32 13.78
C ALA A 100 -2.76 -8.19 15.20
N THR A 101 -1.55 -7.66 15.35
CA THR A 101 -0.86 -7.51 16.62
C THR A 101 -0.09 -6.19 16.69
N GLY A 102 0.29 -5.80 17.90
CA GLY A 102 1.13 -4.63 18.14
C GLY A 102 0.30 -3.37 18.40
N GLY A 103 0.99 -2.31 18.61
CA GLY A 103 0.51 -1.01 19.01
C GLY A 103 1.27 -0.55 20.24
N GLY A 104 2.02 0.54 20.12
CA GLY A 104 2.76 1.15 21.22
C GLY A 104 4.29 1.03 21.14
N GLY A 105 4.84 0.12 20.34
CA GLY A 105 6.30 -0.03 20.14
C GLY A 105 6.75 0.17 18.71
N LEU A 106 8.05 0.13 18.48
CA LEU A 106 8.64 0.13 17.14
C LEU A 106 8.44 -1.25 16.52
N THR A 107 7.60 -1.35 15.50
CA THR A 107 7.37 -2.56 14.72
C THR A 107 7.67 -2.29 13.26
N PHE A 108 8.44 -3.18 12.61
CA PHE A 108 8.76 -3.04 11.18
C PHE A 108 7.60 -3.54 10.31
N ASN A 109 6.42 -2.99 10.55
CA ASN A 109 5.16 -3.39 9.95
C ASN A 109 5.01 -3.03 8.47
N ARG A 110 5.84 -2.10 7.95
CA ARG A 110 5.77 -1.64 6.56
C ARG A 110 6.58 -2.52 5.63
N ARG A 111 7.86 -2.70 5.91
CA ARG A 111 8.75 -3.62 5.22
C ARG A 111 9.76 -4.17 6.22
N SER A 112 9.98 -5.49 6.16
CA SER A 112 10.98 -6.19 6.95
C SER A 112 11.52 -7.32 6.09
N THR A 113 12.62 -7.06 5.37
CA THR A 113 13.10 -7.96 4.31
C THR A 113 14.60 -8.09 4.31
N VAL A 114 15.08 -9.28 3.90
CA VAL A 114 16.42 -9.53 3.38
C VAL A 114 16.30 -9.94 1.92
N SER A 115 17.24 -9.52 1.08
CA SER A 115 17.21 -9.85 -0.34
C SER A 115 18.58 -10.17 -0.90
N LEU A 116 18.58 -10.99 -1.96
CA LEU A 116 19.73 -11.30 -2.80
C LEU A 116 19.40 -10.89 -4.23
N ALA A 117 20.21 -10.01 -4.81
CA ALA A 117 20.06 -9.53 -6.17
C ALA A 117 21.23 -9.93 -7.05
N SER A 118 20.96 -10.11 -8.33
CA SER A 118 21.95 -10.40 -9.38
C SER A 118 21.48 -9.86 -10.74
N GLY A 119 22.23 -10.09 -11.81
CA GLY A 119 21.79 -9.79 -13.17
C GLY A 119 20.52 -10.54 -13.61
N LEU A 120 20.12 -11.58 -12.89
CA LEU A 120 18.89 -12.35 -13.14
C LEU A 120 17.67 -11.79 -12.40
N GLY A 121 17.83 -10.80 -11.53
CA GLY A 121 16.76 -10.23 -10.72
C GLY A 121 17.03 -10.30 -9.22
N GLU A 122 15.99 -10.06 -8.40
CA GLU A 122 16.09 -10.02 -6.94
C GLU A 122 15.14 -11.03 -6.30
N VAL A 123 15.65 -11.86 -5.40
CA VAL A 123 14.85 -12.68 -4.49
C VAL A 123 14.79 -11.97 -3.14
N ARG A 124 13.59 -11.81 -2.60
CA ARG A 124 13.32 -11.07 -1.36
C ARG A 124 12.50 -11.92 -0.40
N LEU A 125 12.92 -12.00 0.85
CA LEU A 125 12.27 -12.77 1.91
C LEU A 125 11.79 -11.83 3.02
N GLY A 126 10.58 -12.07 3.54
CA GLY A 126 10.03 -11.37 4.70
C GLY A 126 8.71 -10.66 4.42
N ARG A 127 8.43 -9.56 5.13
CA ARG A 127 7.21 -8.77 4.97
C ARG A 127 7.43 -7.66 3.96
N ASP A 128 6.57 -7.59 2.93
CA ASP A 128 6.68 -6.58 1.88
C ASP A 128 5.30 -6.20 1.29
N TYR A 129 5.30 -5.16 0.48
CA TYR A 129 4.12 -4.72 -0.26
C TYR A 129 3.63 -5.77 -1.25
N SER A 130 2.32 -5.90 -1.33
CA SER A 130 1.69 -6.77 -2.30
C SER A 130 1.73 -6.17 -3.72
N PRO A 131 1.86 -7.01 -4.77
CA PRO A 131 1.90 -6.56 -6.15
C PRO A 131 0.71 -5.69 -6.59
N GLN A 132 -0.51 -6.01 -6.16
CA GLN A 132 -1.70 -5.24 -6.49
C GLN A 132 -1.71 -3.86 -5.83
N PHE A 133 -1.16 -3.73 -4.62
CA PHE A 133 -1.02 -2.45 -3.94
C PHE A 133 -0.06 -1.50 -4.67
N TRP A 134 1.03 -2.03 -5.24
CA TRP A 134 1.95 -1.23 -6.03
C TRP A 134 1.27 -0.54 -7.22
N ASN A 135 0.35 -1.20 -7.91
CA ASN A 135 -0.41 -0.58 -8.98
C ASN A 135 -1.31 0.55 -8.47
N GLN A 136 -2.00 0.35 -7.34
CA GLN A 136 -2.81 1.40 -6.72
C GLN A 136 -1.96 2.62 -6.35
N THR A 137 -0.76 2.39 -5.77
CA THR A 137 0.14 3.48 -5.38
C THR A 137 0.67 4.26 -6.59
N VAL A 138 1.02 3.56 -7.68
CA VAL A 138 1.66 4.16 -8.85
C VAL A 138 0.67 4.90 -9.74
N PHE A 139 -0.58 4.42 -9.84
CA PHE A 139 -1.58 4.95 -10.77
C PHE A 139 -2.70 5.75 -10.11
N ASP A 140 -2.49 6.23 -8.87
CA ASP A 140 -3.36 7.18 -8.18
C ASP A 140 -2.59 8.49 -7.93
N PRO A 141 -3.06 9.67 -8.38
CA PRO A 141 -2.40 10.97 -8.12
C PRO A 141 -2.18 11.26 -6.65
N PHE A 142 -2.99 10.70 -5.76
CA PHE A 142 -2.84 10.82 -4.31
C PHE A 142 -2.02 9.65 -3.71
N GLY A 143 -1.55 8.72 -4.54
CA GLY A 143 -0.93 7.49 -4.08
C GLY A 143 -1.90 6.72 -3.20
N THR A 144 -1.48 6.39 -1.99
CA THR A 144 -2.30 5.65 -1.02
C THR A 144 -2.46 6.40 0.31
N ASN A 145 -2.42 7.74 0.27
CA ASN A 145 -2.40 8.58 1.46
C ASN A 145 -3.45 9.70 1.41
N GLY A 146 -3.87 10.15 2.59
CA GLY A 146 -4.74 11.30 2.77
C GLY A 146 -6.17 11.09 2.29
N VAL A 147 -6.95 12.15 2.39
CA VAL A 147 -8.39 12.15 2.07
C VAL A 147 -8.69 11.92 0.59
N GLY A 148 -7.71 12.23 -0.29
CA GLY A 148 -7.86 12.16 -1.75
C GLY A 148 -7.73 10.74 -2.32
N THR A 149 -7.05 9.83 -1.65
CA THR A 149 -6.72 8.50 -2.20
C THR A 149 -7.93 7.65 -2.54
N THR A 150 -7.84 6.90 -3.63
CA THR A 150 -8.86 5.92 -4.05
C THR A 150 -8.88 4.69 -3.15
N GLN A 151 -7.79 4.39 -2.48
CA GLN A 151 -7.68 3.21 -1.61
C GLN A 151 -8.80 3.13 -0.57
N THR A 152 -9.25 4.26 -0.01
CA THR A 152 -10.36 4.28 0.96
C THR A 152 -11.67 3.74 0.41
N LEU A 153 -11.88 3.76 -0.91
CA LEU A 153 -13.03 3.12 -1.56
C LEU A 153 -12.79 1.62 -1.82
N ASN A 154 -11.57 1.24 -2.21
CA ASN A 154 -11.23 -0.08 -2.73
C ASN A 154 -10.78 -1.07 -1.63
N SER A 155 -10.45 -0.60 -0.43
CA SER A 155 -9.91 -1.46 0.64
C SER A 155 -10.93 -2.41 1.25
N GLY A 156 -12.21 -2.19 1.04
CA GLY A 156 -13.28 -2.94 1.69
C GLY A 156 -13.29 -4.45 1.39
N LEU A 157 -12.84 -4.89 0.22
CA LEU A 157 -12.80 -6.30 -0.18
C LEU A 157 -11.38 -6.88 -0.29
N GLY A 158 -10.33 -6.09 -0.07
CA GLY A 158 -8.94 -6.52 -0.30
C GLY A 158 -8.37 -7.48 0.74
N GLY A 159 -8.98 -7.59 1.90
CA GLY A 159 -8.53 -8.46 2.98
C GLY A 159 -7.23 -8.02 3.66
N PRO A 160 -6.68 -8.85 4.57
CA PRO A 160 -5.48 -8.54 5.35
C PRO A 160 -4.22 -8.30 4.52
N VAL A 161 -4.15 -8.85 3.31
CA VAL A 161 -3.01 -8.74 2.38
C VAL A 161 -3.23 -7.69 1.27
N ALA A 162 -4.25 -6.86 1.39
CA ALA A 162 -4.53 -5.82 0.40
C ALA A 162 -3.34 -4.88 0.16
N VAL A 163 -2.57 -4.60 1.21
CA VAL A 163 -1.42 -3.69 1.18
C VAL A 163 -0.09 -4.45 1.27
N ARG A 164 0.03 -5.39 2.22
CA ARG A 164 1.27 -6.12 2.52
C ARG A 164 0.99 -7.55 2.88
N ALA A 165 1.94 -8.43 2.55
CA ALA A 165 1.96 -9.80 3.01
C ALA A 165 3.17 -10.04 3.91
N SER A 166 2.95 -10.72 5.04
CA SER A 166 4.00 -11.30 5.89
C SER A 166 4.40 -12.67 5.35
N ASN A 167 5.54 -13.18 5.81
CA ASN A 167 6.01 -14.53 5.52
C ASN A 167 6.10 -14.78 4.01
N SER A 168 6.63 -13.80 3.26
CA SER A 168 6.61 -13.82 1.80
C SER A 168 7.98 -14.10 1.19
N ILE A 169 7.92 -14.78 0.05
CA ILE A 169 9.02 -14.97 -0.90
C ILE A 169 8.64 -14.18 -2.14
N GLY A 170 9.41 -13.14 -2.45
CA GLY A 170 9.23 -12.29 -3.62
C GLY A 170 10.34 -12.51 -4.64
N TYR A 171 10.01 -12.44 -5.92
CA TYR A 171 10.97 -12.36 -7.00
C TYR A 171 10.66 -11.13 -7.85
N PHE A 172 11.67 -10.34 -8.13
CA PHE A 172 11.58 -9.12 -8.93
C PHE A 172 12.41 -9.28 -10.20
N LEU A 173 11.84 -8.95 -11.34
CA LEU A 173 12.52 -8.98 -12.61
C LEU A 173 13.72 -8.02 -12.62
N PRO A 174 14.79 -8.34 -13.36
CA PRO A 174 15.93 -7.43 -13.49
C PRO A 174 15.55 -6.17 -14.28
N GLY A 175 16.26 -5.06 -14.04
CA GLY A 175 15.95 -3.76 -14.63
C GLY A 175 16.34 -3.59 -16.11
N ASN A 176 17.00 -4.59 -16.72
CA ASN A 176 17.55 -4.53 -18.08
C ASN A 176 16.65 -5.13 -19.17
N LEU A 177 15.33 -5.21 -18.94
CA LEU A 177 14.37 -5.85 -19.86
C LEU A 177 13.71 -4.86 -20.83
N GLY A 178 14.39 -3.77 -21.22
CA GLY A 178 13.87 -2.85 -22.24
C GLY A 178 12.57 -2.13 -21.85
N GLY A 179 12.37 -1.87 -20.57
CA GLY A 179 11.17 -1.22 -20.03
C GLY A 179 10.17 -2.19 -19.39
N PHE A 180 10.28 -3.49 -19.60
CA PHE A 180 9.46 -4.46 -18.86
C PHE A 180 9.92 -4.57 -17.42
N TYR A 181 8.96 -4.62 -16.51
CA TYR A 181 9.20 -4.84 -15.09
C TYR A 181 8.12 -5.75 -14.50
N GLY A 182 8.42 -6.34 -13.37
CA GLY A 182 7.43 -7.19 -12.70
C GLY A 182 7.93 -7.78 -11.42
N GLN A 183 7.00 -8.36 -10.69
CA GLN A 183 7.27 -9.10 -9.47
C GLN A 183 6.27 -10.24 -9.27
N PHE A 184 6.74 -11.32 -8.71
CA PHE A 184 5.94 -12.42 -8.18
C PHE A 184 6.13 -12.47 -6.67
N GLN A 185 5.08 -12.78 -5.92
CA GLN A 185 5.12 -12.94 -4.47
C GLN A 185 4.29 -14.16 -4.08
N HIS A 186 4.87 -15.03 -3.27
CA HIS A 186 4.17 -16.10 -2.57
C HIS A 186 4.29 -15.85 -1.08
N TYR A 187 3.22 -16.07 -0.33
CA TYR A 187 3.20 -15.85 1.12
C TYR A 187 2.46 -16.96 1.84
N LEU A 188 2.90 -17.23 3.08
CA LEU A 188 2.45 -18.33 3.91
C LEU A 188 1.57 -17.79 5.04
N GLY A 189 0.54 -18.57 5.41
CA GLY A 189 -0.29 -18.29 6.59
C GLY A 189 0.28 -18.89 7.89
N GLU A 190 1.28 -19.78 7.74
CA GLU A 190 2.01 -20.46 8.84
C GLU A 190 1.10 -21.23 9.81
N ASN A 191 -0.02 -21.74 9.32
CA ASN A 191 -0.90 -22.60 10.12
C ASN A 191 -0.37 -24.02 10.18
N ASN A 192 -0.63 -24.70 11.31
CA ASN A 192 -0.32 -26.11 11.49
C ASN A 192 -1.13 -26.98 10.51
N LYS A 193 -0.50 -27.99 9.95
CA LYS A 193 -1.17 -29.02 9.14
C LYS A 193 -1.81 -30.05 10.08
N ASN A 194 -3.09 -29.88 10.34
CA ASN A 194 -3.85 -30.74 11.27
C ASN A 194 -5.18 -31.23 10.69
N GLY A 195 -5.39 -31.04 9.37
CA GLY A 195 -6.64 -31.40 8.68
C GLY A 195 -7.78 -30.39 8.90
N ALA A 196 -7.56 -29.30 9.64
CA ALA A 196 -8.56 -28.27 9.81
C ALA A 196 -8.81 -27.52 8.49
N ALA A 197 -10.04 -27.07 8.26
CA ALA A 197 -10.38 -26.29 7.08
C ALA A 197 -9.52 -25.00 6.95
N THR A 198 -9.06 -24.46 8.09
CA THR A 198 -8.26 -23.24 8.20
C THR A 198 -6.76 -23.42 8.02
N GLU A 199 -6.26 -24.66 7.81
CA GLU A 199 -4.81 -24.91 7.67
C GLU A 199 -4.14 -24.15 6.52
N LYS A 200 -4.93 -23.66 5.54
CA LYS A 200 -4.45 -22.92 4.38
C LYS A 200 -4.73 -21.42 4.47
N ASP A 201 -5.34 -20.95 5.56
CA ASP A 201 -5.70 -19.54 5.72
C ASP A 201 -4.48 -18.63 5.72
N GLY A 202 -4.61 -17.48 5.05
CA GLY A 202 -3.52 -16.50 4.93
C GLY A 202 -2.45 -16.86 3.89
N ARG A 203 -2.52 -18.03 3.23
CA ARG A 203 -1.62 -18.40 2.14
C ARG A 203 -2.10 -17.85 0.82
N GLY A 204 -1.17 -17.38 -0.01
CA GLY A 204 -1.54 -16.90 -1.33
C GLY A 204 -0.37 -16.59 -2.23
N SER A 205 -0.71 -16.10 -3.40
CA SER A 205 0.27 -15.63 -4.40
C SER A 205 -0.25 -14.40 -5.11
N ALA A 206 0.67 -13.58 -5.56
CA ALA A 206 0.39 -12.37 -6.32
C ALA A 206 1.46 -12.14 -7.39
N ILE A 207 1.06 -11.52 -8.49
CA ILE A 207 1.97 -11.16 -9.59
C ILE A 207 1.63 -9.76 -10.09
N ARG A 208 2.64 -9.03 -10.51
CA ARG A 208 2.54 -7.76 -11.23
C ARG A 208 3.46 -7.80 -12.43
N LEU A 209 2.95 -7.39 -13.59
CA LEU A 209 3.74 -7.23 -14.82
C LEU A 209 3.42 -5.87 -15.40
N GLY A 210 4.44 -5.16 -15.86
CA GLY A 210 4.28 -3.84 -16.44
C GLY A 210 5.32 -3.50 -17.47
N TYR A 211 5.07 -2.40 -18.14
CA TYR A 211 5.97 -1.81 -19.13
C TYR A 211 6.02 -0.31 -18.92
N ALA A 212 7.23 0.24 -18.77
CA ALA A 212 7.49 1.67 -18.64
C ALA A 212 8.60 2.08 -19.61
N ASN A 213 8.25 2.95 -20.57
CA ASN A 213 9.21 3.51 -21.51
C ASN A 213 8.75 4.89 -21.98
N GLY A 214 9.65 5.88 -21.92
CA GLY A 214 9.34 7.26 -22.23
C GLY A 214 8.14 7.75 -21.38
N PRO A 215 7.10 8.35 -21.99
CA PRO A 215 5.96 8.90 -21.27
C PRO A 215 4.96 7.84 -20.78
N VAL A 216 5.07 6.59 -21.21
CA VAL A 216 4.10 5.52 -20.94
C VAL A 216 4.52 4.66 -19.76
N ASN A 217 3.59 4.39 -18.84
CA ASN A 217 3.73 3.34 -17.85
C ASN A 217 2.39 2.61 -17.73
N VAL A 218 2.39 1.28 -17.92
CA VAL A 218 1.19 0.44 -17.79
C VAL A 218 1.52 -0.82 -17.03
N ALA A 219 0.60 -1.30 -16.19
CA ALA A 219 0.78 -2.57 -15.50
C ALA A 219 -0.53 -3.24 -15.13
N ILE A 220 -0.47 -4.56 -15.04
CA ILE A 220 -1.50 -5.41 -14.48
C ILE A 220 -0.96 -6.09 -13.23
N ALA A 221 -1.81 -6.25 -12.21
CA ALA A 221 -1.50 -7.05 -11.03
C ALA A 221 -2.71 -7.90 -10.65
N THR A 222 -2.44 -9.11 -10.15
CA THR A 222 -3.46 -10.00 -9.62
C THR A 222 -2.94 -10.75 -8.40
N SER A 223 -3.85 -11.06 -7.48
CA SER A 223 -3.55 -11.83 -6.26
C SER A 223 -4.69 -12.77 -5.91
N ARG A 224 -4.36 -13.85 -5.21
CA ARG A 224 -5.31 -14.74 -4.55
C ARG A 224 -4.78 -15.10 -3.17
N THR A 225 -5.61 -14.92 -2.15
CA THR A 225 -5.37 -15.38 -0.77
C THR A 225 -6.44 -16.35 -0.37
N THR A 226 -6.05 -17.47 0.18
CA THR A 226 -6.95 -18.54 0.61
C THR A 226 -7.40 -18.32 2.04
N TYR A 227 -8.71 -18.47 2.27
CA TYR A 227 -9.32 -18.52 3.59
C TYR A 227 -10.44 -19.58 3.58
N ALA A 228 -10.59 -20.29 4.69
CA ALA A 228 -11.69 -21.23 4.86
C ALA A 228 -13.05 -20.50 4.78
N ARG A 229 -14.01 -21.16 4.18
CA ARG A 229 -15.40 -20.71 4.22
C ARG A 229 -16.01 -21.15 5.55
N THR A 230 -16.50 -20.22 6.34
CA THR A 230 -17.24 -20.51 7.55
C THR A 230 -18.74 -20.25 7.30
N ALA A 231 -19.62 -21.01 7.94
CA ALA A 231 -21.07 -20.96 7.70
C ALA A 231 -21.74 -19.61 8.09
N ALA A 232 -21.02 -18.74 8.75
CA ALA A 232 -21.52 -17.46 9.27
C ALA A 232 -21.12 -16.24 8.42
N ALA A 233 -21.12 -16.36 7.09
CA ALA A 233 -20.85 -15.21 6.22
C ALA A 233 -22.07 -14.29 6.15
N ALA A 234 -22.20 -13.39 7.10
CA ALA A 234 -23.07 -12.22 6.93
C ALA A 234 -22.52 -11.29 5.85
N ALA A 235 -23.40 -10.57 5.17
CA ALA A 235 -23.06 -9.65 4.10
C ALA A 235 -21.89 -8.73 4.49
N VAL A 236 -20.83 -8.79 3.70
CA VAL A 236 -19.69 -7.90 3.83
C VAL A 236 -20.12 -6.52 3.35
N LEU A 237 -20.43 -5.66 4.29
CA LEU A 237 -20.57 -4.23 4.00
C LEU A 237 -19.17 -3.65 3.77
N PRO A 238 -18.96 -2.78 2.78
CA PRO A 238 -17.71 -2.04 2.66
C PRO A 238 -17.45 -1.33 3.99
N ALA A 239 -16.22 -1.46 4.49
CA ALA A 239 -15.81 -0.90 5.76
C ALA A 239 -16.26 0.55 5.87
N GLN A 240 -16.99 0.86 6.92
CA GLN A 240 -17.37 2.23 7.24
C GLN A 240 -16.09 3.02 7.49
N GLY A 241 -15.93 4.10 6.76
CA GLY A 241 -14.92 5.14 6.88
C GLY A 241 -13.70 4.80 7.73
N VAL A 242 -12.69 4.23 7.12
CA VAL A 242 -11.39 4.15 7.78
C VAL A 242 -10.86 5.57 7.89
N THR A 243 -10.92 6.07 9.10
CA THR A 243 -10.48 7.40 9.47
C THR A 243 -9.01 7.59 9.14
N GLY A 244 -8.64 8.59 8.36
CA GLY A 244 -7.29 9.20 8.25
C GLY A 244 -6.08 8.30 8.41
N VAL A 245 -6.22 7.02 8.18
CA VAL A 245 -5.25 6.00 8.48
C VAL A 245 -4.42 5.82 7.24
N SER A 246 -3.13 5.94 7.41
CA SER A 246 -2.15 5.33 6.54
C SER A 246 -2.62 3.93 6.15
N ALA A 247 -2.36 3.52 4.93
CA ALA A 247 -2.61 2.17 4.41
C ALA A 247 -2.17 1.01 5.35
N ASP A 248 -1.53 1.36 6.46
CA ASP A 248 -0.91 0.43 7.40
C ASP A 248 -1.87 -0.19 8.42
N THR A 249 -3.07 0.34 8.62
CA THR A 249 -3.86 0.05 9.83
C THR A 249 -5.26 -0.49 9.61
N ALA A 250 -5.72 -0.68 8.38
CA ALA A 250 -7.07 -1.19 8.15
C ALA A 250 -7.11 -2.71 7.93
N PRO A 251 -7.47 -3.52 8.91
CA PRO A 251 -8.01 -4.85 8.60
C PRO A 251 -9.33 -4.65 7.87
N SER A 252 -9.45 -5.26 6.69
CA SER A 252 -10.71 -5.20 5.95
C SER A 252 -11.79 -5.98 6.72
N ALA A 253 -12.90 -5.36 6.98
CA ALA A 253 -14.08 -5.98 7.60
C ALA A 253 -14.61 -7.18 6.79
N ALA A 254 -14.20 -7.29 5.52
CA ALA A 254 -14.64 -8.33 4.61
C ALA A 254 -14.28 -9.76 5.05
N VAL A 255 -13.13 -9.92 5.73
CA VAL A 255 -12.67 -11.24 6.18
C VAL A 255 -13.24 -11.61 7.55
N ALA A 256 -13.67 -10.62 8.35
CA ALA A 256 -14.30 -10.87 9.63
C ALA A 256 -15.68 -11.55 9.51
N ALA A 257 -16.27 -11.58 8.34
CA ALA A 257 -17.65 -12.03 8.11
C ALA A 257 -17.78 -13.42 7.47
N GLY A 258 -16.83 -14.33 7.70
CA GLY A 258 -17.06 -15.72 7.34
C GLY A 258 -16.25 -16.28 6.18
N GLY A 259 -15.16 -15.65 5.83
CA GLY A 259 -14.09 -16.27 5.06
C GLY A 259 -14.43 -16.57 3.59
N GLY A 260 -13.51 -17.25 2.98
CA GLY A 260 -13.47 -17.59 1.57
C GLY A 260 -12.32 -16.87 0.87
N ASP A 261 -11.90 -17.42 -0.25
CA ASP A 261 -10.79 -16.88 -1.01
C ASP A 261 -11.04 -15.42 -1.40
N ILE A 262 -10.00 -14.61 -1.28
CA ILE A 262 -10.00 -13.23 -1.77
C ILE A 262 -9.14 -13.17 -3.02
N LYS A 263 -9.72 -12.65 -4.11
CA LYS A 263 -9.03 -12.39 -5.38
C LYS A 263 -9.08 -10.89 -5.65
N SER A 264 -7.96 -10.30 -6.00
CA SER A 264 -7.88 -8.90 -6.42
C SER A 264 -7.13 -8.82 -7.75
N THR A 265 -7.66 -8.06 -8.70
CA THR A 265 -7.01 -7.80 -9.99
C THR A 265 -7.17 -6.33 -10.30
N ASN A 266 -6.10 -5.69 -10.72
CA ASN A 266 -6.15 -4.32 -11.19
C ASN A 266 -5.25 -4.09 -12.41
N ILE A 267 -5.65 -3.14 -13.23
CA ILE A 267 -4.90 -2.68 -14.41
C ILE A 267 -4.83 -1.16 -14.29
N GLY A 268 -3.62 -0.62 -14.35
CA GLY A 268 -3.39 0.80 -14.31
C GLY A 268 -2.44 1.28 -15.40
N GLY A 269 -2.52 2.55 -15.70
CA GLY A 269 -1.63 3.20 -16.64
C GLY A 269 -1.49 4.69 -16.38
N SER A 270 -0.38 5.23 -16.84
CA SER A 270 -0.13 6.67 -16.87
C SER A 270 0.54 7.08 -18.18
N TYR A 271 0.25 8.32 -18.58
CA TYR A 271 0.93 8.98 -19.68
C TYR A 271 1.37 10.36 -19.25
N ASP A 272 2.64 10.66 -19.44
CA ASP A 272 3.23 11.97 -19.15
C ASP A 272 3.30 12.83 -20.42
N PHE A 273 2.50 13.91 -20.43
CA PHE A 273 2.47 14.88 -21.53
C PHE A 273 3.53 15.98 -21.36
N GLY A 274 4.37 15.92 -20.32
CA GLY A 274 5.32 16.98 -19.95
C GLY A 274 4.67 18.11 -19.14
N VAL A 275 3.52 18.60 -19.56
CA VAL A 275 2.77 19.63 -18.85
C VAL A 275 1.80 19.07 -17.80
N ALA A 276 1.46 17.81 -17.92
CA ALA A 276 0.62 17.06 -16.99
C ALA A 276 0.81 15.57 -17.17
N SER A 277 0.69 14.79 -16.09
CA SER A 277 0.63 13.33 -16.15
C SER A 277 -0.83 12.90 -15.89
N VAL A 278 -1.40 12.10 -16.78
CA VAL A 278 -2.73 11.52 -16.61
C VAL A 278 -2.58 10.06 -16.19
N MET A 279 -3.39 9.65 -15.23
CA MET A 279 -3.39 8.31 -14.64
C MET A 279 -4.78 7.70 -14.68
N ALA A 280 -4.85 6.39 -14.90
CA ALA A 280 -6.08 5.63 -14.81
C ALA A 280 -5.83 4.27 -14.15
N LEU A 281 -6.82 3.80 -13.40
CA LEU A 281 -6.77 2.50 -12.73
C LEU A 281 -8.17 1.89 -12.74
N VAL A 282 -8.27 0.60 -13.06
CA VAL A 282 -9.47 -0.21 -12.85
C VAL A 282 -9.16 -1.38 -11.94
N THR A 283 -10.09 -1.70 -11.04
CA THR A 283 -9.94 -2.76 -10.05
C THR A 283 -11.14 -3.71 -10.07
N ARG A 284 -10.87 -4.97 -9.78
CA ARG A 284 -11.89 -5.98 -9.52
C ARG A 284 -11.44 -6.84 -8.35
N ASP A 285 -12.23 -6.82 -7.30
CA ASP A 285 -12.01 -7.61 -6.09
C ASP A 285 -13.16 -8.61 -5.94
N ARG A 286 -12.87 -9.81 -5.46
CA ARG A 286 -13.88 -10.84 -5.21
C ARG A 286 -13.56 -11.58 -3.91
N VAL A 287 -14.55 -11.71 -3.08
CA VAL A 287 -14.55 -12.58 -1.91
C VAL A 287 -15.45 -13.76 -2.20
N ASP A 288 -14.89 -14.97 -2.24
CA ASP A 288 -15.61 -16.23 -2.50
C ASP A 288 -16.23 -16.79 -1.20
N ALA A 289 -17.05 -15.99 -0.51
CA ALA A 289 -17.82 -16.39 0.67
C ALA A 289 -19.01 -17.29 0.28
N ALA A 290 -19.84 -17.69 1.25
CA ALA A 290 -21.08 -18.45 1.01
C ALA A 290 -22.01 -17.68 0.03
N ALA A 291 -22.14 -16.36 0.22
CA ALA A 291 -22.63 -15.43 -0.80
C ALA A 291 -21.42 -14.63 -1.30
N SER A 292 -20.93 -14.98 -2.49
CA SER A 292 -19.77 -14.28 -3.07
C SER A 292 -20.08 -12.82 -3.33
N VAL A 293 -19.13 -11.93 -3.03
CA VAL A 293 -19.25 -10.49 -3.30
C VAL A 293 -18.13 -10.06 -4.25
N THR A 294 -18.49 -9.33 -5.29
CA THR A 294 -17.56 -8.72 -6.24
C THR A 294 -17.61 -7.21 -6.13
N GLY A 295 -16.46 -6.58 -5.98
CA GLY A 295 -16.27 -5.14 -6.07
C GLY A 295 -15.61 -4.75 -7.39
N LYS A 296 -16.02 -3.63 -7.97
CA LYS A 296 -15.42 -3.03 -9.16
C LYS A 296 -15.14 -1.57 -8.91
N GLY A 297 -13.90 -1.16 -9.14
CA GLY A 297 -13.43 0.21 -8.98
C GLY A 297 -12.88 0.79 -10.28
N ALA A 298 -12.92 2.10 -10.39
CA ALA A 298 -12.25 2.85 -11.44
C ALA A 298 -11.76 4.19 -10.89
N LEU A 299 -10.62 4.65 -11.41
CA LEU A 299 -10.05 5.97 -11.16
C LEU A 299 -9.57 6.56 -12.47
N ILE A 300 -9.75 7.87 -12.62
CA ILE A 300 -9.01 8.73 -13.53
C ILE A 300 -8.52 9.93 -12.74
N GLY A 301 -7.27 10.35 -12.99
CA GLY A 301 -6.72 11.51 -12.30
C GLY A 301 -5.52 12.11 -13.00
N THR A 302 -5.02 13.21 -12.48
CA THR A 302 -3.93 13.95 -13.07
C THR A 302 -3.03 14.58 -12.02
N LEU A 303 -1.77 14.74 -12.40
CA LEU A 303 -0.75 15.53 -11.72
C LEU A 303 -0.33 16.66 -12.66
N ILE A 304 -0.43 17.92 -12.21
CA ILE A 304 -0.07 19.08 -13.00
C ILE A 304 1.01 19.85 -12.26
N PRO A 305 2.26 19.87 -12.73
CA PRO A 305 3.32 20.70 -12.15
C PRO A 305 2.94 22.18 -12.20
N LEU A 306 3.18 22.91 -11.11
CA LEU A 306 2.92 24.35 -11.02
C LEU A 306 4.01 25.02 -10.18
N GLY A 307 5.01 25.59 -10.84
CA GLY A 307 6.17 26.20 -10.17
C GLY A 307 6.88 25.20 -9.26
N ALA A 308 7.04 25.56 -8.00
CA ALA A 308 7.64 24.67 -6.97
C ALA A 308 6.66 23.63 -6.44
N GLY A 309 5.44 23.56 -6.98
CA GLY A 309 4.39 22.68 -6.47
C GLY A 309 3.75 21.82 -7.54
N GLN A 310 2.64 21.17 -7.16
CA GLN A 310 1.90 20.26 -8.02
C GLN A 310 0.42 20.25 -7.62
N ILE A 311 -0.46 20.45 -8.61
CA ILE A 311 -1.88 20.18 -8.46
C ILE A 311 -2.13 18.69 -8.67
N ARG A 312 -3.04 18.13 -7.88
CA ARG A 312 -3.49 16.75 -7.92
C ARG A 312 -5.00 16.73 -8.04
N ALA A 313 -5.54 16.00 -8.98
CA ALA A 313 -6.98 15.83 -9.11
C ALA A 313 -7.31 14.38 -9.45
N ALA A 314 -8.39 13.85 -8.87
CA ALA A 314 -8.86 12.52 -9.17
C ALA A 314 -10.38 12.41 -9.04
N TYR A 315 -10.95 11.57 -9.90
CA TYR A 315 -12.30 11.05 -9.77
C TYR A 315 -12.24 9.54 -9.67
N SER A 316 -12.85 8.97 -8.65
CA SER A 316 -12.87 7.52 -8.44
C SER A 316 -14.25 7.02 -8.08
N THR A 317 -14.51 5.74 -8.37
CA THR A 317 -15.76 5.07 -8.03
C THR A 317 -15.47 3.63 -7.61
N TYR A 318 -16.27 3.11 -6.69
CA TYR A 318 -16.28 1.70 -6.32
C TYR A 318 -17.71 1.23 -6.10
N LYS A 319 -18.05 0.06 -6.64
CA LYS A 319 -19.37 -0.55 -6.55
C LYS A 319 -19.21 -2.02 -6.20
N THR A 320 -20.07 -2.54 -5.32
CA THR A 320 -20.18 -3.99 -5.06
C THR A 320 -21.51 -4.54 -5.56
N ASP A 321 -21.58 -5.85 -5.76
CA ASP A 321 -22.80 -6.60 -6.08
C ASP A 321 -23.50 -7.17 -4.84
N ALA A 322 -23.09 -6.73 -3.64
CA ALA A 322 -23.79 -7.02 -2.39
C ALA A 322 -25.23 -6.48 -2.43
N ALA A 323 -26.08 -6.94 -1.50
CA ALA A 323 -27.47 -6.49 -1.40
C ALA A 323 -27.56 -4.94 -1.38
N GLY A 324 -28.48 -4.40 -2.18
CA GLY A 324 -28.60 -2.96 -2.40
C GLY A 324 -27.61 -2.40 -3.46
N THR A 325 -26.61 -3.15 -3.89
CA THR A 325 -25.56 -2.73 -4.82
C THR A 325 -24.83 -1.45 -4.38
N PRO A 326 -24.18 -1.45 -3.18
CA PRO A 326 -23.50 -0.29 -2.63
C PRO A 326 -22.51 0.32 -3.62
N LYS A 327 -22.58 1.64 -3.77
CA LYS A 327 -21.71 2.40 -4.66
C LYS A 327 -21.29 3.72 -4.03
N SER A 328 -19.99 4.02 -4.11
CA SER A 328 -19.42 5.30 -3.70
C SER A 328 -18.68 5.92 -4.89
N LYS A 329 -18.78 7.25 -5.01
CA LYS A 329 -18.05 8.08 -5.97
C LYS A 329 -17.28 9.12 -5.20
N LYS A 330 -16.02 9.35 -5.52
CA LYS A 330 -15.18 10.34 -4.85
C LYS A 330 -14.57 11.29 -5.88
N MET A 331 -14.60 12.59 -5.58
CA MET A 331 -13.83 13.63 -6.24
C MET A 331 -12.82 14.17 -5.25
N ALA A 332 -11.59 14.38 -5.69
CA ALA A 332 -10.53 14.94 -4.88
C ALA A 332 -9.72 15.96 -5.66
N LEU A 333 -9.34 17.04 -4.99
CA LEU A 333 -8.47 18.10 -5.49
C LEU A 333 -7.47 18.45 -4.40
N GLY A 334 -6.19 18.49 -4.74
CA GLY A 334 -5.13 18.83 -3.79
C GLY A 334 -4.04 19.67 -4.44
N TYR A 335 -3.27 20.32 -3.60
CA TYR A 335 -2.07 21.06 -3.97
C TYR A 335 -0.94 20.73 -3.00
N VAL A 336 0.24 20.50 -3.54
CA VAL A 336 1.48 20.32 -2.79
C VAL A 336 2.43 21.42 -3.18
N HIS A 337 3.02 22.12 -2.20
CA HIS A 337 4.05 23.13 -2.40
C HIS A 337 5.36 22.69 -1.75
N ASN A 338 6.40 22.51 -2.54
CA ASN A 338 7.71 22.10 -2.06
C ASN A 338 8.49 23.31 -1.57
N LEU A 339 8.71 23.41 -0.27
CA LEU A 339 9.61 24.40 0.37
C LEU A 339 11.07 24.04 0.15
N SER A 340 11.36 22.74 0.03
CA SER A 340 12.67 22.19 -0.29
C SER A 340 12.53 20.78 -0.89
N LYS A 341 13.66 20.13 -1.25
CA LYS A 341 13.66 18.72 -1.66
C LYS A 341 13.10 17.77 -0.59
N ARG A 342 13.16 18.17 0.70
CA ARG A 342 12.75 17.36 1.84
C ARG A 342 11.46 17.80 2.51
N THR A 343 11.04 19.06 2.35
CA THR A 343 9.90 19.64 3.06
C THR A 343 8.85 20.15 2.10
N ALA A 344 7.61 19.76 2.32
CA ALA A 344 6.46 20.23 1.56
C ALA A 344 5.29 20.59 2.47
N LEU A 345 4.55 21.63 2.08
CA LEU A 345 3.20 21.91 2.56
C LEU A 345 2.20 21.30 1.59
N TYR A 346 1.06 20.87 2.09
CA TYR A 346 0.01 20.35 1.21
C TYR A 346 -1.37 20.62 1.77
N THR A 347 -2.34 20.59 0.87
CA THR A 347 -3.76 20.58 1.21
C THR A 347 -4.52 19.69 0.22
N THR A 348 -5.53 19.02 0.69
CA THR A 348 -6.41 18.19 -0.15
C THR A 348 -7.85 18.35 0.31
N PHE A 349 -8.76 18.51 -0.63
CA PHE A 349 -10.20 18.45 -0.43
C PHE A 349 -10.75 17.24 -1.16
N ALA A 350 -11.69 16.52 -0.53
CA ALA A 350 -12.39 15.42 -1.17
C ALA A 350 -13.88 15.40 -0.79
N ARG A 351 -14.70 14.85 -1.70
CA ARG A 351 -16.12 14.62 -1.50
C ARG A 351 -16.49 13.22 -1.96
N VAL A 352 -17.18 12.48 -1.09
CA VAL A 352 -17.78 11.19 -1.41
C VAL A 352 -19.30 11.34 -1.52
N THR A 353 -19.88 10.68 -2.53
CA THR A 353 -21.33 10.51 -2.70
C THR A 353 -21.64 9.03 -2.71
N ASN A 354 -22.56 8.61 -1.84
CA ASN A 354 -22.95 7.23 -1.65
C ASN A 354 -24.32 6.94 -2.25
N SER A 355 -24.55 5.69 -2.63
CA SER A 355 -25.83 5.17 -3.11
C SER A 355 -25.91 3.65 -2.89
N GLY A 356 -27.09 3.05 -3.03
CA GLY A 356 -27.29 1.61 -2.89
C GLY A 356 -26.97 1.06 -1.50
N GLY A 357 -27.12 1.88 -0.47
CA GLY A 357 -26.81 1.50 0.92
C GLY A 357 -25.37 1.79 1.36
N ALA A 358 -24.49 2.29 0.47
CA ALA A 358 -23.14 2.68 0.88
C ALA A 358 -23.15 3.87 1.86
N ALA A 359 -22.18 3.90 2.78
CA ALA A 359 -22.02 4.92 3.82
C ALA A 359 -20.53 5.30 4.01
N GLN A 360 -19.78 5.42 2.93
CA GLN A 360 -18.37 5.83 3.00
C GLN A 360 -18.27 7.27 3.49
N ALA A 361 -17.46 7.49 4.53
CA ALA A 361 -17.19 8.80 5.11
C ALA A 361 -15.68 9.13 5.04
N LEU A 362 -15.34 10.39 5.22
CA LEU A 362 -13.97 10.91 5.12
C LEU A 362 -13.48 11.42 6.48
N ASN A 363 -12.18 11.26 6.74
CA ASN A 363 -11.47 11.81 7.91
C ASN A 363 -12.17 11.56 9.26
N GLY A 364 -12.74 10.34 9.42
CA GLY A 364 -13.34 9.93 10.67
C GLY A 364 -14.74 10.48 10.98
N ALA A 365 -15.34 11.16 10.04
CA ALA A 365 -16.75 11.50 10.11
C ALA A 365 -17.64 10.24 10.04
N VAL A 366 -18.91 10.39 10.43
CA VAL A 366 -19.97 9.40 10.20
C VAL A 366 -20.97 9.98 9.22
N THR A 367 -21.41 9.19 8.24
CA THR A 367 -22.45 9.58 7.28
C THR A 367 -23.53 8.49 7.20
N SER A 368 -24.76 8.88 6.92
CA SER A 368 -25.85 7.93 6.71
C SER A 368 -25.66 7.16 5.40
N ALA A 369 -26.30 6.01 5.28
CA ALA A 369 -26.41 5.29 4.02
C ALA A 369 -27.01 6.20 2.93
N ASN A 370 -26.46 6.10 1.70
CA ASN A 370 -26.85 6.92 0.53
C ASN A 370 -26.58 8.42 0.66
N ALA A 371 -25.92 8.85 1.73
CA ALA A 371 -25.62 10.26 2.00
C ALA A 371 -24.21 10.65 1.56
N ARG A 372 -23.84 11.91 1.74
CA ARG A 372 -22.56 12.49 1.30
C ARG A 372 -21.63 12.67 2.49
N SER A 373 -20.32 12.64 2.19
CA SER A 373 -19.29 13.06 3.14
C SER A 373 -18.29 13.98 2.42
N THR A 374 -17.82 15.00 3.14
CA THR A 374 -16.72 15.86 2.69
C THR A 374 -15.59 15.82 3.69
N GLY A 375 -14.37 16.01 3.21
CA GLY A 375 -13.19 16.06 4.06
C GLY A 375 -12.09 16.90 3.44
N TYR A 376 -11.21 17.42 4.29
CA TYR A 376 -9.99 18.11 3.85
C TYR A 376 -8.84 17.84 4.81
N ASP A 377 -7.64 17.89 4.24
CA ASP A 377 -6.37 17.79 4.95
C ASP A 377 -5.55 19.05 4.67
N PHE A 378 -4.84 19.54 5.67
CA PHE A 378 -3.79 20.55 5.54
C PHE A 378 -2.61 20.12 6.40
N GLY A 379 -1.41 20.02 5.82
CA GLY A 379 -0.29 19.43 6.54
C GLY A 379 1.09 19.81 6.04
N VAL A 380 2.07 19.29 6.77
CA VAL A 380 3.50 19.42 6.51
C VAL A 380 4.11 18.03 6.44
N ARG A 381 4.89 17.80 5.38
CA ARG A 381 5.69 16.59 5.23
C ARG A 381 7.17 16.96 5.26
N HIS A 382 7.96 16.25 6.09
CA HIS A 382 9.41 16.33 6.10
C HIS A 382 10.04 14.95 5.94
N SER A 383 11.04 14.84 5.06
CA SER A 383 11.83 13.62 4.84
C SER A 383 13.26 13.83 5.28
N PHE A 384 13.90 12.82 5.85
CA PHE A 384 15.30 12.85 6.30
C PHE A 384 16.06 11.58 5.92
#